data_e3d68caaea03f4f2cc0fc94ca025d530
#
_entry.id   e3d68caaea03f4f2cc0fc94ca025d530
#
_cell.length_a   1.000
_cell.length_b   1.000
_cell.length_c   1.000
_cell.angle_alpha   90.00
_cell.angle_beta   90.00
_cell.angle_gamma   90.00
#
_symmetry.space_group_name_H-M   'P 1'
#
loop_
_entity.id
_entity.type
_entity.pdbx_description
1 polymer ?
#
loop_
_entity_poly.entity_id
_entity_poly.type
_entity_poly.pdbx_seq_one_letter_code
_entity_poly.pdbx_strand_id
1 'polypeptide(L)'
;MGIRNLARELGLSIGTVSRALNDRPDVNEATRARVKAAASAVGYVPNQSGRSLRKGCTGIVAAVIPTTGFSPASEAIFFRVLEGLRRKLLQAGIDLIVLFRGPEEDPLENLKRIASRRIADGIVITQTSPRDP
;
A
#
# COMPACT_ATOMS: atom_id res chain seq x y z
N MET A 1 -11.36 -0.36 17.68
CA MET A 1 -12.39 0.71 17.73
C MET A 1 -12.63 1.25 16.32
N GLY A 2 -13.87 1.63 15.94
CA GLY A 2 -14.19 2.10 14.59
C GLY A 2 -14.41 3.62 14.54
N ILE A 3 -14.38 4.20 13.31
CA ILE A 3 -14.58 5.65 13.09
C ILE A 3 -15.91 6.17 13.66
N ARG A 4 -16.95 5.33 13.70
CA ARG A 4 -18.26 5.68 14.30
C ARG A 4 -18.16 5.94 15.80
N ASN A 5 -17.38 5.13 16.50
CA ASN A 5 -17.18 5.29 17.95
C ASN A 5 -16.36 6.55 18.25
N LEU A 6 -15.29 6.77 17.47
CA LEU A 6 -14.47 7.98 17.58
C LEU A 6 -15.28 9.25 17.33
N ALA A 7 -16.15 9.24 16.33
CA ALA A 7 -17.04 10.36 16.01
C ALA A 7 -18.01 10.66 17.16
N ARG A 8 -18.61 9.62 17.73
CA ARG A 8 -19.53 9.74 18.88
C ARG A 8 -18.82 10.30 20.12
N GLU A 9 -17.64 9.80 20.42
CA GLU A 9 -16.83 10.23 21.59
C GLU A 9 -16.41 11.70 21.48
N LEU A 10 -16.11 12.16 20.25
CA LEU A 10 -15.71 13.54 19.99
C LEU A 10 -16.90 14.50 19.79
N GLY A 11 -18.14 14.01 19.70
CA GLY A 11 -19.32 14.82 19.37
C GLY A 11 -19.28 15.39 17.95
N LEU A 12 -18.64 14.65 17.02
CA LEU A 12 -18.46 15.08 15.63
C LEU A 12 -19.17 14.13 14.64
N SER A 13 -19.48 14.64 13.44
CA SER A 13 -19.95 13.75 12.37
C SER A 13 -18.83 12.82 11.90
N ILE A 14 -19.20 11.62 11.42
CA ILE A 14 -18.26 10.67 10.81
C ILE A 14 -17.50 11.34 9.65
N GLY A 15 -18.20 12.18 8.87
CA GLY A 15 -17.61 12.95 7.77
C GLY A 15 -16.53 13.92 8.23
N THR A 16 -16.75 14.63 9.33
CA THR A 16 -15.78 15.56 9.94
C THR A 16 -14.55 14.80 10.44
N VAL A 17 -14.74 13.69 11.17
CA VAL A 17 -13.65 12.84 11.64
C VAL A 17 -12.84 12.28 10.47
N SER A 18 -13.51 11.78 9.43
CA SER A 18 -12.84 11.28 8.22
C SER A 18 -12.03 12.36 7.52
N ARG A 19 -12.55 13.58 7.39
CA ARG A 19 -11.83 14.70 6.77
C ARG A 19 -10.63 15.15 7.61
N ALA A 20 -10.79 15.22 8.92
CA ALA A 20 -9.70 15.55 9.85
C ALA A 20 -8.54 14.55 9.78
N LEU A 21 -8.84 13.24 9.77
CA LEU A 21 -7.86 12.17 9.64
C LEU A 21 -7.16 12.11 8.29
N ASN A 22 -7.76 12.71 7.25
CA ASN A 22 -7.20 12.80 5.89
C ASN A 22 -6.57 14.17 5.58
N ASP A 23 -6.31 15.00 6.59
CA ASP A 23 -5.69 16.31 6.46
C ASP A 23 -6.40 17.24 5.45
N ARG A 24 -7.74 17.14 5.36
CA ARG A 24 -8.50 17.99 4.46
C ARG A 24 -8.46 19.44 4.92
N PRO A 25 -8.25 20.42 4.00
CA PRO A 25 -8.10 21.82 4.36
C PRO A 25 -9.40 22.46 4.88
N ASP A 26 -10.54 21.86 4.61
CA ASP A 26 -11.87 22.29 5.05
C ASP A 26 -12.16 21.96 6.54
N VAL A 27 -11.21 21.36 7.26
CA VAL A 27 -11.28 21.13 8.71
C VAL A 27 -10.27 22.03 9.39
N ASN A 28 -10.73 22.81 10.38
CA ASN A 28 -9.83 23.70 11.12
C ASN A 28 -8.76 22.91 11.92
N GLU A 29 -7.63 23.55 12.15
CA GLU A 29 -6.44 22.96 12.75
C GLU A 29 -6.71 22.37 14.15
N ALA A 30 -7.46 23.09 14.99
CA ALA A 30 -7.79 22.65 16.35
C ALA A 30 -8.64 21.36 16.34
N THR A 31 -9.64 21.27 15.46
CA THR A 31 -10.45 20.07 15.29
C THR A 31 -9.62 18.91 14.76
N ARG A 32 -8.72 19.19 13.79
CA ARG A 32 -7.82 18.18 13.20
C ARG A 32 -6.88 17.60 14.28
N ALA A 33 -6.24 18.46 15.06
CA ALA A 33 -5.36 18.04 16.16
C ALA A 33 -6.11 17.19 17.20
N ARG A 34 -7.32 17.62 17.62
CA ARG A 34 -8.16 16.90 18.56
C ARG A 34 -8.55 15.51 18.06
N VAL A 35 -8.94 15.39 16.78
CA VAL A 35 -9.31 14.11 16.19
C VAL A 35 -8.10 13.17 16.09
N LYS A 36 -6.93 13.68 15.65
CA LYS A 36 -5.70 12.89 15.58
C LYS A 36 -5.23 12.39 16.93
N ALA A 37 -5.27 13.23 17.95
CA ALA A 37 -4.91 12.86 19.30
C ALA A 37 -5.83 11.75 19.85
N ALA A 38 -7.15 11.90 19.70
CA ALA A 38 -8.11 10.90 20.12
C ALA A 38 -7.94 9.58 19.35
N ALA A 39 -7.72 9.62 18.05
CA ALA A 39 -7.44 8.44 17.22
C ALA A 39 -6.20 7.70 17.72
N SER A 40 -5.12 8.42 17.98
CA SER A 40 -3.88 7.86 18.53
C SER A 40 -4.08 7.22 19.90
N ALA A 41 -4.80 7.89 20.80
CA ALA A 41 -5.05 7.40 22.14
C ALA A 41 -5.80 6.06 22.18
N VAL A 42 -6.71 5.83 21.22
CA VAL A 42 -7.49 4.59 21.12
C VAL A 42 -6.90 3.58 20.13
N GLY A 43 -5.72 3.83 19.61
CA GLY A 43 -5.07 2.97 18.59
C GLY A 43 -5.89 2.85 17.29
N TYR A 44 -6.67 3.86 16.94
CA TYR A 44 -7.46 3.83 15.72
C TYR A 44 -6.58 4.08 14.49
N VAL A 45 -6.49 3.10 13.63
CA VAL A 45 -5.86 3.22 12.31
C VAL A 45 -6.95 3.37 11.25
N PRO A 46 -6.91 4.45 10.42
CA PRO A 46 -7.87 4.61 9.33
C PRO A 46 -7.85 3.42 8.39
N ASN A 47 -9.02 2.91 8.03
CA ASN A 47 -9.12 1.77 7.11
C ASN A 47 -8.60 2.15 5.71
N GLN A 48 -7.44 1.61 5.37
CA GLN A 48 -6.78 1.82 4.07
C GLN A 48 -7.66 1.38 2.91
N SER A 49 -8.38 0.26 3.05
CA SER A 49 -9.28 -0.27 2.01
C SER A 49 -10.40 0.71 1.64
N GLY A 50 -11.00 1.38 2.64
CA GLY A 50 -12.02 2.41 2.39
C GLY A 50 -11.46 3.69 1.74
N ARG A 51 -10.17 3.97 1.94
CA ARG A 51 -9.45 5.07 1.29
C ARG A 51 -9.13 4.72 -0.16
N SER A 52 -8.62 3.52 -0.39
CA SER A 52 -8.28 2.98 -1.72
C SER A 52 -9.50 2.92 -2.64
N LEU A 53 -10.66 2.48 -2.12
CA LEU A 53 -11.92 2.47 -2.88
C LEU A 53 -12.33 3.87 -3.37
N ARG A 54 -12.14 4.90 -2.56
CA ARG A 54 -12.49 6.28 -2.95
C ARG A 54 -11.48 6.93 -3.88
N LYS A 55 -10.19 6.59 -3.74
CA LYS A 55 -9.12 7.12 -4.58
C LYS A 55 -8.94 6.35 -5.89
N GLY A 56 -9.48 5.14 -5.97
CA GLY A 56 -9.28 4.23 -7.09
C GLY A 56 -7.85 3.65 -7.15
N CYS A 57 -7.03 3.87 -6.12
CA CYS A 57 -5.66 3.39 -6.03
C CYS A 57 -5.35 2.84 -4.63
N THR A 58 -4.48 1.83 -4.58
CA THR A 58 -4.09 1.17 -3.33
C THR A 58 -2.94 1.90 -2.63
N GLY A 59 -2.12 2.63 -3.37
CA GLY A 59 -0.85 3.18 -2.91
C GLY A 59 0.23 2.12 -2.75
N ILE A 60 0.11 1.01 -3.48
CA ILE A 60 1.03 -0.13 -3.42
C ILE A 60 1.58 -0.43 -4.81
N VAL A 61 2.86 -0.74 -4.88
CA VAL A 61 3.52 -1.36 -6.02
C VAL A 61 3.97 -2.76 -5.60
N ALA A 62 3.73 -3.76 -6.44
CA ALA A 62 4.17 -5.14 -6.21
C ALA A 62 5.41 -5.44 -7.04
N ALA A 63 6.47 -5.97 -6.42
CA ALA A 63 7.58 -6.59 -7.13
C ALA A 63 7.38 -8.10 -7.15
N VAL A 64 7.33 -8.71 -8.33
CA VAL A 64 7.22 -10.16 -8.50
C VAL A 64 8.60 -10.73 -8.73
N ILE A 65 9.01 -11.64 -7.85
CA ILE A 65 10.35 -12.21 -7.81
C ILE A 65 10.26 -13.73 -7.97
N PRO A 66 10.96 -14.32 -8.94
CA PRO A 66 11.08 -15.77 -9.00
C PRO A 66 11.91 -16.29 -7.81
N THR A 67 11.55 -17.45 -7.31
CA THR A 67 12.28 -18.10 -6.20
C THR A 67 13.54 -18.83 -6.65
N THR A 68 13.76 -18.94 -7.95
CA THR A 68 14.90 -19.66 -8.55
C THR A 68 15.54 -18.82 -9.65
N GLY A 69 16.76 -19.17 -10.06
CA GLY A 69 17.45 -18.50 -11.15
C GLY A 69 18.41 -17.39 -10.74
N PHE A 70 18.61 -17.19 -9.43
CA PHE A 70 19.60 -16.23 -8.93
C PHE A 70 20.93 -16.93 -8.60
N SER A 71 22.04 -16.33 -9.01
CA SER A 71 23.35 -16.61 -8.42
C SER A 71 23.56 -15.69 -7.20
N PRO A 72 24.48 -16.04 -6.27
CA PRO A 72 24.78 -15.17 -5.11
C PRO A 72 25.15 -13.74 -5.50
N ALA A 73 25.85 -13.55 -6.62
CA ALA A 73 26.22 -12.23 -7.10
C ALA A 73 25.02 -11.43 -7.64
N SER A 74 24.13 -12.09 -8.42
CA SER A 74 22.92 -11.44 -8.94
C SER A 74 21.90 -11.14 -7.83
N GLU A 75 21.86 -11.97 -6.80
CA GLU A 75 21.02 -11.74 -5.62
C GLU A 75 21.39 -10.44 -4.88
N ALA A 76 22.69 -10.24 -4.64
CA ALA A 76 23.18 -9.02 -3.98
C ALA A 76 22.84 -7.74 -4.78
N ILE A 77 23.02 -7.78 -6.10
CA ILE A 77 22.67 -6.66 -6.99
C ILE A 77 21.15 -6.42 -6.94
N PHE A 78 20.39 -7.49 -7.00
CA PHE A 78 18.93 -7.44 -6.99
C PHE A 78 18.39 -6.77 -5.72
N PHE A 79 18.89 -7.13 -4.54
CA PHE A 79 18.49 -6.49 -3.28
C PHE A 79 18.81 -4.99 -3.25
N ARG A 80 19.94 -4.56 -3.84
CA ARG A 80 20.27 -3.14 -3.95
C ARG A 80 19.31 -2.37 -4.86
N VAL A 81 18.90 -2.98 -5.97
CA VAL A 81 17.90 -2.39 -6.88
C VAL A 81 16.56 -2.28 -6.17
N LEU A 82 16.13 -3.33 -5.49
CA LEU A 82 14.86 -3.37 -4.75
C LEU A 82 14.84 -2.31 -3.64
N GLU A 83 15.93 -2.13 -2.91
CA GLU A 83 16.06 -1.09 -1.88
C GLU A 83 16.04 0.33 -2.49
N GLY A 84 16.67 0.52 -3.63
CA GLY A 84 16.59 1.78 -4.38
C GLY A 84 15.15 2.10 -4.81
N LEU A 85 14.44 1.12 -5.34
CA LEU A 85 13.03 1.22 -5.71
C LEU A 85 12.16 1.56 -4.49
N ARG A 86 12.32 0.79 -3.39
CA ARG A 86 11.59 1.03 -2.14
C ARG A 86 11.74 2.46 -1.65
N ARG A 87 12.97 2.99 -1.62
CA ARG A 87 13.23 4.37 -1.17
C ARG A 87 12.53 5.41 -2.04
N LYS A 88 12.54 5.22 -3.36
CA LYS A 88 11.87 6.13 -4.30
C LYS A 88 10.35 6.10 -4.15
N LEU A 89 9.77 4.92 -4.02
CA LEU A 89 8.34 4.75 -3.81
C LEU A 89 7.90 5.35 -2.47
N LEU A 90 8.67 5.13 -1.40
CA LEU A 90 8.39 5.69 -0.08
C LEU A 90 8.36 7.23 -0.09
N GLN A 91 9.26 7.89 -0.86
CA GLN A 91 9.26 9.35 -1.04
C GLN A 91 7.96 9.84 -1.71
N ALA A 92 7.33 9.00 -2.52
CA ALA A 92 6.04 9.28 -3.16
C ALA A 92 4.83 8.82 -2.32
N GLY A 93 5.05 8.30 -1.11
CA GLY A 93 4.00 7.76 -0.25
C GLY A 93 3.38 6.46 -0.79
N ILE A 94 4.17 5.68 -1.52
CA ILE A 94 3.79 4.40 -2.12
C ILE A 94 4.55 3.28 -1.40
N ASP A 95 3.84 2.24 -0.99
CA ASP A 95 4.42 1.07 -0.38
C ASP A 95 4.88 0.05 -1.45
N LEU A 96 5.99 -0.65 -1.17
CA LEU A 96 6.47 -1.76 -1.98
C LEU A 96 6.16 -3.07 -1.26
N ILE A 97 5.44 -3.97 -1.93
CA ILE A 97 5.29 -5.35 -1.49
C ILE A 97 6.08 -6.28 -2.40
N VAL A 98 6.57 -7.37 -1.84
CA VAL A 98 7.29 -8.40 -2.58
C VAL A 98 6.42 -9.65 -2.62
N LEU A 99 6.19 -10.15 -3.82
CA LEU A 99 5.47 -11.38 -4.09
C LEU A 99 6.43 -12.38 -4.74
N PHE A 100 6.51 -13.55 -4.20
CA PHE A 100 7.35 -14.61 -4.76
C PHE A 100 6.55 -15.46 -5.75
N ARG A 101 7.21 -15.85 -6.85
CA ARG A 101 6.70 -16.77 -7.85
C ARG A 101 7.55 -18.03 -7.84
N GLY A 102 6.92 -19.17 -7.59
CA GLY A 102 7.56 -20.48 -7.67
C GLY A 102 7.90 -20.87 -9.13
N PRO A 103 8.81 -21.85 -9.31
CA PRO A 103 9.24 -22.28 -10.65
C PRO A 103 8.12 -22.94 -11.46
N GLU A 104 7.14 -23.55 -10.80
CA GLU A 104 5.99 -24.21 -11.42
C GLU A 104 4.79 -23.29 -11.65
N GLU A 105 4.86 -22.04 -11.18
CA GLU A 105 3.77 -21.08 -11.36
C GLU A 105 3.88 -20.39 -12.72
N ASP A 106 2.78 -20.43 -13.49
CA ASP A 106 2.68 -19.70 -14.76
C ASP A 106 2.79 -18.19 -14.52
N PRO A 107 3.74 -17.50 -15.16
CA PRO A 107 3.93 -16.06 -15.00
C PRO A 107 2.68 -15.25 -15.32
N LEU A 108 1.97 -15.59 -16.40
CA LEU A 108 0.80 -14.88 -16.86
C LEU A 108 -0.38 -15.04 -15.89
N GLU A 109 -0.63 -16.25 -15.42
CA GLU A 109 -1.69 -16.51 -14.44
C GLU A 109 -1.39 -15.82 -13.10
N ASN A 110 -0.13 -15.77 -12.69
CA ASN A 110 0.29 -15.03 -11.49
C ASN A 110 -0.01 -13.53 -11.65
N LEU A 111 0.36 -12.92 -12.78
CA LEU A 111 0.09 -11.51 -13.07
C LEU A 111 -1.42 -11.22 -13.14
N LYS A 112 -2.19 -12.06 -13.82
CA LYS A 112 -3.66 -11.93 -13.89
C LYS A 112 -4.28 -11.99 -12.49
N ARG A 113 -3.79 -12.88 -11.63
CA ARG A 113 -4.26 -13.00 -10.24
C ARG A 113 -3.99 -11.73 -9.44
N ILE A 114 -2.80 -11.14 -9.56
CA ILE A 114 -2.43 -9.88 -8.86
C ILE A 114 -3.31 -8.73 -9.38
N ALA A 115 -3.44 -8.60 -10.69
CA ALA A 115 -4.20 -7.54 -11.33
C ALA A 115 -5.70 -7.63 -11.01
N SER A 116 -6.30 -8.83 -11.13
CA SER A 116 -7.73 -9.04 -10.87
C SER A 116 -8.12 -8.76 -9.42
N ARG A 117 -7.23 -9.04 -8.47
CA ARG A 117 -7.45 -8.78 -7.04
C ARG A 117 -7.19 -7.33 -6.65
N ARG A 118 -6.69 -6.50 -7.57
CA ARG A 118 -6.30 -5.10 -7.28
C ARG A 118 -5.41 -4.97 -6.05
N ILE A 119 -4.43 -5.87 -5.93
CA ILE A 119 -3.49 -5.91 -4.79
C ILE A 119 -2.56 -4.69 -4.84
N ALA A 120 -2.19 -4.26 -6.04
CA ALA A 120 -1.28 -3.16 -6.28
C ALA A 120 -1.73 -2.32 -7.47
N ASP A 121 -1.27 -1.07 -7.53
CA ASP A 121 -1.52 -0.13 -8.63
C ASP A 121 -0.55 -0.33 -9.80
N GLY A 122 0.59 -0.94 -9.52
CA GLY A 122 1.62 -1.26 -10.49
C GLY A 122 2.36 -2.53 -10.11
N ILE A 123 2.91 -3.21 -11.12
CA ILE A 123 3.68 -4.44 -10.96
C ILE A 123 5.06 -4.23 -11.59
N VAL A 124 6.10 -4.58 -10.85
CA VAL A 124 7.48 -4.64 -11.31
C VAL A 124 7.87 -6.11 -11.44
N ILE A 125 8.27 -6.50 -12.64
CA ILE A 125 8.77 -7.83 -12.94
C ILE A 125 10.28 -7.75 -13.02
N THR A 126 10.97 -8.57 -12.25
CA THR A 126 12.43 -8.47 -12.08
C THR A 126 13.21 -9.38 -12.99
N GLN A 127 12.56 -10.38 -13.53
CA GLN A 127 13.16 -11.34 -14.46
C GLN A 127 12.10 -11.73 -15.48
N THR A 128 12.40 -11.47 -16.75
CA THR A 128 11.56 -11.86 -17.88
C THR A 128 12.31 -12.89 -18.71
N SER A 129 11.59 -13.85 -19.26
CA SER A 129 12.08 -14.78 -20.24
C SER A 129 11.44 -14.48 -21.61
N PRO A 130 12.00 -14.98 -22.74
CA PRO A 130 11.35 -14.80 -24.05
C PRO A 130 9.94 -15.39 -24.15
N ARG A 131 9.51 -16.15 -23.14
CA ARG A 131 8.17 -16.74 -23.03
C ARG A 131 7.26 -16.01 -22.04
N ASP A 132 7.78 -15.00 -21.35
CA ASP A 132 6.96 -14.17 -20.48
C ASP A 132 6.09 -13.23 -21.33
N PRO A 133 4.85 -12.99 -20.96
CA PRO A 133 3.90 -12.18 -21.70
C PRO A 133 4.25 -10.69 -21.70
#